data_c18957dad7c5f4655ced2703f94d65bf
#
_entry.id   c18957dad7c5f4655ced2703f94d65bf
#
_cell.length_a   1.000
_cell.length_b   1.000
_cell.length_c   1.000
_cell.angle_alpha   90.00
_cell.angle_beta   90.00
_cell.angle_gamma   90.00
#
_symmetry.space_group_name_H-M   'P 1'
#
loop_
_entity.id
_entity.type
_entity.pdbx_description
1 polymer ?
#
loop_
_entity_poly.entity_id
_entity_poly.type
_entity_poly.pdbx_seq_one_letter_code
_entity_poly.pdbx_strand_id
1 'polypeptide(L)'
;MKNNRLPSYYIGRRYKIEARKVIEDFDLSYNLGTAVTYLLRADRKHDSPIECIQKAINHLEFELDKLKRWHYTLANVERLKNYLKLQ
;
A
#
# COMPACT_ATOMS: atom_id res chain seq x y z
N MET A 1 -23.57 -16.90 -4.03
CA MET A 1 -23.48 -15.58 -4.60
C MET A 1 -22.31 -15.46 -5.55
N LYS A 2 -22.52 -14.89 -6.66
CA LYS A 2 -21.46 -14.78 -7.66
C LYS A 2 -20.67 -13.50 -7.49
N ASN A 3 -19.38 -13.60 -7.70
CA ASN A 3 -18.52 -12.43 -7.68
C ASN A 3 -18.20 -11.97 -9.08
N ASN A 4 -19.26 -11.85 -9.88
CA ASN A 4 -19.09 -11.44 -11.26
C ASN A 4 -18.62 -10.02 -11.42
N ARG A 5 -18.71 -9.25 -10.34
CA ARG A 5 -18.23 -7.88 -10.35
C ARG A 5 -16.73 -7.75 -10.31
N LEU A 6 -16.06 -8.78 -9.79
CA LEU A 6 -14.62 -8.73 -9.60
C LEU A 6 -13.92 -9.40 -10.77
N PRO A 7 -13.03 -8.68 -11.44
CA PRO A 7 -12.19 -9.31 -12.45
C PRO A 7 -11.37 -10.43 -11.82
N SER A 8 -11.09 -11.45 -12.63
CA SER A 8 -10.37 -12.62 -12.14
C SER A 8 -8.98 -12.30 -11.61
N TYR A 9 -8.37 -11.22 -12.11
CA TYR A 9 -7.02 -10.88 -11.65
C TYR A 9 -6.99 -10.30 -10.24
N TYR A 10 -8.14 -10.07 -9.64
CA TYR A 10 -8.21 -9.68 -8.23
C TYR A 10 -8.42 -10.86 -7.29
N ILE A 11 -8.51 -12.07 -7.84
CA ILE A 11 -8.79 -13.26 -7.05
C ILE A 11 -7.64 -14.24 -7.24
N GLY A 12 -7.04 -14.67 -6.13
CA GLY A 12 -5.93 -15.62 -6.16
C GLY A 12 -6.35 -16.93 -6.78
N ARG A 13 -5.43 -17.53 -7.55
CA ARG A 13 -5.74 -18.77 -8.26
C ARG A 13 -5.80 -19.96 -7.33
N ARG A 14 -4.93 -20.00 -6.35
CA ARG A 14 -4.79 -21.16 -5.48
C ARG A 14 -5.83 -21.21 -4.37
N TYR A 15 -5.92 -20.16 -3.60
CA TYR A 15 -6.80 -20.13 -2.44
C TYR A 15 -8.01 -19.24 -2.63
N LYS A 16 -8.17 -18.67 -3.79
CA LYS A 16 -9.33 -17.81 -4.12
C LYS A 16 -9.48 -16.62 -3.20
N ILE A 17 -8.37 -16.15 -2.67
CA ILE A 17 -8.38 -14.97 -1.81
C ILE A 17 -8.49 -13.72 -2.66
N GLU A 18 -9.43 -12.85 -2.31
CA GLU A 18 -9.60 -11.58 -3.01
C GLU A 18 -8.58 -10.58 -2.53
N ALA A 19 -8.06 -9.78 -3.46
CA ALA A 19 -7.06 -8.76 -3.13
C ALA A 19 -7.55 -7.84 -2.01
N ARG A 20 -8.83 -7.40 -2.08
CA ARG A 20 -9.36 -6.50 -1.07
C ARG A 20 -9.38 -7.12 0.31
N LYS A 21 -9.52 -8.43 0.40
CA LYS A 21 -9.52 -9.14 1.68
C LYS A 21 -8.15 -9.09 2.34
N VAL A 22 -7.11 -9.16 1.52
CA VAL A 22 -5.75 -9.03 2.02
C VAL A 22 -5.56 -7.64 2.63
N ILE A 23 -6.00 -6.63 1.89
CA ILE A 23 -5.84 -5.24 2.33
C ILE A 23 -6.61 -5.00 3.63
N GLU A 24 -7.82 -5.50 3.71
CA GLU A 24 -8.65 -5.36 4.91
C GLU A 24 -8.05 -6.10 6.09
N ASP A 25 -7.60 -7.32 5.85
CA ASP A 25 -7.08 -8.17 6.91
C ASP A 25 -5.81 -7.58 7.54
N PHE A 26 -4.99 -6.95 6.74
CA PHE A 26 -3.76 -6.33 7.21
C PHE A 26 -3.94 -4.85 7.57
N ASP A 27 -5.16 -4.35 7.41
CA ASP A 27 -5.50 -2.97 7.77
C ASP A 27 -4.57 -1.96 7.11
N LEU A 28 -4.35 -2.14 5.82
CA LEU A 28 -3.41 -1.30 5.08
C LEU A 28 -4.00 0.06 4.76
N SER A 29 -3.16 1.08 4.73
CA SER A 29 -3.55 2.41 4.30
C SER A 29 -3.92 2.40 2.82
N TYR A 30 -4.50 3.49 2.34
CA TYR A 30 -4.91 3.60 0.95
C TYR A 30 -3.74 3.33 0.00
N ASN A 31 -2.63 4.01 0.20
CA ASN A 31 -1.49 3.86 -0.71
C ASN A 31 -0.87 2.48 -0.63
N LEU A 32 -0.72 1.94 0.58
CA LEU A 32 -0.16 0.59 0.72
C LEU A 32 -1.11 -0.44 0.12
N GLY A 33 -2.41 -0.29 0.39
CA GLY A 33 -3.39 -1.20 -0.17
C GLY A 33 -3.45 -1.13 -1.69
N THR A 34 -3.38 0.08 -2.24
CA THR A 34 -3.40 0.25 -3.68
C THR A 34 -2.16 -0.35 -4.32
N ALA A 35 -0.99 -0.15 -3.70
CA ALA A 35 0.25 -0.75 -4.19
C ALA A 35 0.14 -2.28 -4.20
N VAL A 36 -0.40 -2.86 -3.12
CA VAL A 36 -0.57 -4.31 -3.03
C VAL A 36 -1.50 -4.79 -4.15
N THR A 37 -2.58 -4.07 -4.39
CA THR A 37 -3.51 -4.44 -5.46
C THR A 37 -2.81 -4.50 -6.81
N TYR A 38 -2.01 -3.49 -7.13
CA TYR A 38 -1.27 -3.49 -8.39
C TYR A 38 -0.27 -4.63 -8.47
N LEU A 39 0.42 -4.92 -7.37
CA LEU A 39 1.39 -6.01 -7.34
C LEU A 39 0.73 -7.36 -7.56
N LEU A 40 -0.42 -7.57 -6.93
CA LEU A 40 -1.10 -8.86 -7.02
C LEU A 40 -1.62 -9.13 -8.43
N ARG A 41 -1.93 -8.11 -9.19
CA ARG A 41 -2.47 -8.30 -10.54
C ARG A 41 -1.45 -8.07 -11.64
N ALA A 42 -0.21 -7.73 -11.30
CA ALA A 42 0.78 -7.31 -12.29
C ALA A 42 0.98 -8.33 -13.40
N ASP A 43 1.03 -9.62 -13.05
CA ASP A 43 1.28 -10.68 -14.03
C ASP A 43 0.00 -11.27 -14.61
N ARG A 44 -1.15 -10.75 -14.24
CA ARG A 44 -2.42 -11.38 -14.58
C ARG A 44 -3.33 -10.51 -15.41
N LYS A 45 -3.03 -9.23 -15.48
CA LYS A 45 -3.82 -8.31 -16.28
C LYS A 45 -3.26 -8.29 -17.70
N HIS A 46 -4.10 -7.93 -18.66
CA HIS A 46 -3.70 -7.87 -20.07
C HIS A 46 -2.61 -6.85 -20.31
N ASP A 47 -2.69 -5.75 -19.58
CA ASP A 47 -1.74 -4.65 -19.76
C ASP A 47 -0.36 -5.08 -19.27
N SER A 48 0.61 -4.29 -19.65
CA SER A 48 1.99 -4.57 -19.28
C SER A 48 2.17 -4.65 -17.77
N PRO A 49 2.83 -5.70 -17.26
CA PRO A 49 3.20 -5.75 -15.85
C PRO A 49 4.01 -4.53 -15.43
N ILE A 50 4.77 -3.97 -16.37
CA ILE A 50 5.56 -2.77 -16.09
C ILE A 50 4.68 -1.64 -15.60
N GLU A 51 3.54 -1.46 -16.23
CA GLU A 51 2.61 -0.41 -15.85
C GLU A 51 2.08 -0.59 -14.44
N CYS A 52 1.67 -1.81 -14.11
CA CYS A 52 1.19 -2.12 -12.77
C CYS A 52 2.28 -1.93 -11.72
N ILE A 53 3.49 -2.37 -12.03
CA ILE A 53 4.60 -2.22 -11.11
C ILE A 53 4.93 -0.74 -10.91
N GLN A 54 4.91 0.03 -11.99
CA GLN A 54 5.19 1.45 -11.88
C GLN A 54 4.14 2.16 -11.02
N LYS A 55 2.87 1.78 -11.17
CA LYS A 55 1.81 2.35 -10.35
C LYS A 55 1.97 1.97 -8.88
N ALA A 56 2.40 0.74 -8.61
CA ALA A 56 2.69 0.32 -7.25
C ALA A 56 3.80 1.17 -6.66
N ILE A 57 4.86 1.39 -7.42
CA ILE A 57 5.97 2.23 -6.98
C ILE A 57 5.49 3.64 -6.67
N ASN A 58 4.65 4.20 -7.54
CA ASN A 58 4.13 5.55 -7.33
C ASN A 58 3.37 5.66 -6.01
N HIS A 59 2.53 4.68 -5.71
CA HIS A 59 1.76 4.70 -4.48
C HIS A 59 2.64 4.48 -3.25
N LEU A 60 3.67 3.66 -3.38
CA LEU A 60 4.63 3.49 -2.32
C LEU A 60 5.41 4.79 -2.06
N GLU A 61 5.71 5.52 -3.11
CA GLU A 61 6.38 6.82 -2.96
C GLU A 61 5.46 7.83 -2.28
N PHE A 62 4.18 7.84 -2.65
CA PHE A 62 3.21 8.71 -1.97
C PHE A 62 3.16 8.39 -0.48
N GLU A 63 3.13 7.12 -0.15
CA GLU A 63 3.07 6.72 1.26
C GLU A 63 4.36 7.10 1.98
N LEU A 64 5.48 6.88 1.31
CA LEU A 64 6.78 7.22 1.89
C LEU A 64 6.88 8.71 2.16
N ASP A 65 6.43 9.54 1.22
CA ASP A 65 6.44 10.99 1.40
C ASP A 65 5.58 11.40 2.59
N LYS A 66 4.40 10.79 2.70
CA LYS A 66 3.50 11.06 3.81
C LYS A 66 4.15 10.69 5.14
N LEU A 67 4.73 9.50 5.21
CA LEU A 67 5.36 9.02 6.42
C LEU A 67 6.61 9.82 6.78
N LYS A 68 7.36 10.26 5.79
CA LYS A 68 8.53 11.09 6.05
C LYS A 68 8.14 12.42 6.69
N ARG A 69 7.07 13.03 6.19
CA ARG A 69 6.59 14.27 6.80
C ARG A 69 6.15 14.03 8.24
N TRP A 70 5.47 12.93 8.46
CA TRP A 70 5.01 12.52 9.79
C TRP A 70 6.18 12.30 10.74
N HIS A 71 7.13 11.47 10.31
CA HIS A 71 8.30 11.13 11.11
C HIS A 71 9.18 12.35 11.35
N TYR A 72 9.30 13.19 10.35
CA TYR A 72 10.08 14.41 10.50
C TYR A 72 9.49 15.28 11.61
N THR A 73 8.19 15.44 11.61
CA THR A 73 7.50 16.21 12.63
C THR A 73 7.68 15.58 14.01
N LEU A 74 7.51 14.27 14.10
CA LEU A 74 7.70 13.56 15.36
C LEU A 74 9.14 13.66 15.85
N ALA A 75 10.09 13.52 14.95
CA ALA A 75 11.51 13.63 15.31
C ALA A 75 11.81 15.01 15.85
N ASN A 76 11.24 16.04 15.25
CA ASN A 76 11.41 17.40 15.73
C ASN A 76 10.83 17.58 17.11
N VAL A 77 9.64 17.01 17.36
CA VAL A 77 9.01 17.08 18.65
C VAL A 77 9.86 16.37 19.70
N GLU A 78 10.33 15.17 19.38
CA GLU A 78 11.17 14.39 20.29
C GLU A 78 12.49 15.11 20.58
N ARG A 79 13.08 15.70 19.55
CA ARG A 79 14.33 16.43 19.71
C ARG A 79 14.12 17.62 20.63
N LEU A 80 13.02 18.32 20.46
CA LEU A 80 12.70 19.46 21.32
C LEU A 80 12.48 19.02 22.77
N LYS A 81 11.73 17.93 22.96
CA LYS A 81 11.50 17.39 24.28
C LYS A 81 12.80 17.01 24.96
N ASN A 82 13.69 16.36 24.23
CA ASN A 82 14.98 15.98 24.79
C ASN A 82 15.83 17.20 25.15
N TYR A 83 15.78 18.19 24.28
CA TYR A 83 16.50 19.43 24.55
C TYR A 83 15.99 20.07 25.84
N LEU A 84 14.67 20.14 26.00
CA LEU A 84 14.08 20.74 27.18
C LEU A 84 14.40 19.93 28.45
N LYS A 85 14.48 18.63 28.34
CA LYS A 85 14.84 17.78 29.48
C LYS A 85 16.27 18.00 29.93
N LEU A 86 17.14 18.31 29.00
CA LEU A 86 18.55 18.52 29.33
C LEU A 86 18.80 19.84 30.02
N GLN A 87 17.83 20.72 29.98
CA GLN A 87 17.92 22.03 30.66
C GLN A 87 17.25 21.99 32.01
#